data_7a3b84a8028d27e2084096473e56f489
#
_entry.id   7a3b84a8028d27e2084096473e56f489
#
_cell.length_a   1.000
_cell.length_b   1.000
_cell.length_c   1.000
_cell.angle_alpha   90.00
_cell.angle_beta   90.00
_cell.angle_gamma   90.00
#
_symmetry.space_group_name_H-M   'P 1'
#
loop_
_entity.id
_entity.type
_entity.pdbx_description
1 polymer ?
#
loop_
_entity_poly.entity_id
_entity_poly.type
_entity_poly.pdbx_seq_one_letter_code
_entity_poly.pdbx_strand_id
1 'polypeptide(L)'
;MKKLLILLTAAAAVLMLPSCVLHRLVHYGVQDIYDIDAFPRDTIHRGDTVWRFAEQAPEDRIMDQLRTQWIRVDGLDTLMYRTMDSVMREHSSMVSVIVVQNDTIKFEHYYKGLDTSSVTTIFSVSKSLTSMLCGVAVREGYIKSVHDPVTDYIPELRDADPMFSKLTVEHLLNMRAGLKFKETYAPNPFTAMARLYYGANQEKQIRNLRFEEEPGDSHYYSSMTTAILGVLIERATGRSYAEYMEEKIWKPLGMEYDAYISLDDEKHRSPKAYGGINTCARDLAKIGRLYLNKGNWNGVQILDTAWVEKCWDKEGLTIQYAYSYGWYPDEEYIMRADTATQSFSDSLSVAVRFDELGIPEDKRVYYFYENDGRGGHWEGSYVTGGYMAVGILGQTIHVLPQYNAVIVGLSEHSSFDDNIVANFEVYPNLSWSDVRKKESEKADNADENDSTEDSGD
;
A
#
# COMPACT_ATOMS: atom_id res chain seq x y z
N MET A 1 -6.03 -6.58 -52.17
CA MET A 1 -6.82 -5.44 -51.65
C MET A 1 -8.01 -5.88 -50.79
N LYS A 2 -9.01 -6.66 -51.29
CA LYS A 2 -10.19 -7.09 -50.49
C LYS A 2 -9.87 -7.77 -49.19
N LYS A 3 -8.90 -8.70 -49.12
CA LYS A 3 -8.48 -9.40 -47.90
C LYS A 3 -7.82 -8.46 -46.87
N LEU A 4 -7.04 -7.48 -47.32
CA LEU A 4 -6.44 -6.46 -46.47
C LEU A 4 -7.51 -5.50 -45.91
N LEU A 5 -8.49 -5.14 -46.71
CA LEU A 5 -9.59 -4.29 -46.25
C LEU A 5 -10.49 -5.01 -45.24
N ILE A 6 -10.74 -6.31 -45.40
CA ILE A 6 -11.48 -7.15 -44.43
C ILE A 6 -10.68 -7.28 -43.13
N LEU A 7 -9.37 -7.46 -43.18
CA LEU A 7 -8.51 -7.50 -42.01
C LEU A 7 -8.48 -6.15 -41.29
N LEU A 8 -8.38 -5.05 -41.99
CA LEU A 8 -8.42 -3.70 -41.43
C LEU A 8 -9.77 -3.37 -40.81
N THR A 9 -10.88 -3.76 -41.45
CA THR A 9 -12.23 -3.55 -40.90
C THR A 9 -12.49 -4.46 -39.72
N ALA A 10 -12.00 -5.70 -39.68
CA ALA A 10 -12.09 -6.58 -38.54
C ALA A 10 -11.22 -6.07 -37.34
N ALA A 11 -9.99 -5.59 -37.61
CA ALA A 11 -9.14 -4.96 -36.61
C ALA A 11 -9.77 -3.67 -36.06
N ALA A 12 -10.35 -2.84 -36.92
CA ALA A 12 -11.08 -1.64 -36.50
C ALA A 12 -12.32 -1.97 -35.66
N ALA A 13 -13.06 -3.04 -36.01
CA ALA A 13 -14.22 -3.49 -35.23
C ALA A 13 -13.83 -4.03 -33.85
N VAL A 14 -12.68 -4.73 -33.72
CA VAL A 14 -12.14 -5.20 -32.43
C VAL A 14 -11.74 -4.01 -31.55
N LEU A 15 -11.16 -2.95 -32.15
CA LEU A 15 -10.79 -1.72 -31.43
C LEU A 15 -12.02 -0.90 -30.96
N MET A 16 -13.20 -1.16 -31.52
CA MET A 16 -14.45 -0.47 -31.17
C MET A 16 -15.21 -1.13 -30.00
N LEU A 17 -14.75 -2.28 -29.48
CA LEU A 17 -15.38 -2.95 -28.35
C LEU A 17 -14.88 -2.36 -27.03
N PRO A 18 -15.69 -1.64 -26.22
CA PRO A 18 -15.24 -0.95 -25.00
C PRO A 18 -14.58 -1.87 -23.95
N SER A 19 -14.94 -3.15 -23.96
CA SER A 19 -14.38 -4.18 -23.05
C SER A 19 -13.18 -4.95 -23.62
N CYS A 20 -12.69 -4.55 -24.81
CA CYS A 20 -11.53 -5.18 -25.42
C CYS A 20 -10.24 -4.65 -24.76
N VAL A 21 -9.35 -5.54 -24.33
CA VAL A 21 -8.03 -5.21 -23.73
C VAL A 21 -7.28 -4.20 -24.60
N LEU A 22 -7.24 -4.45 -25.92
CA LEU A 22 -6.52 -3.60 -26.86
C LEU A 22 -7.19 -2.22 -27.00
N HIS A 23 -8.53 -2.15 -27.02
CA HIS A 23 -9.27 -0.89 -27.07
C HIS A 23 -8.95 -0.04 -25.84
N ARG A 24 -9.08 -0.61 -24.63
CA ARG A 24 -8.80 0.11 -23.39
C ARG A 24 -7.35 0.55 -23.29
N LEU A 25 -6.39 -0.32 -23.62
CA LEU A 25 -4.97 0.03 -23.60
C LEU A 25 -4.62 1.14 -24.60
N VAL A 26 -5.23 1.15 -25.78
CA VAL A 26 -5.01 2.21 -26.79
C VAL A 26 -5.68 3.51 -26.39
N HIS A 27 -6.85 3.45 -25.77
CA HIS A 27 -7.64 4.63 -25.43
C HIS A 27 -7.23 5.29 -24.12
N TYR A 28 -6.95 4.48 -23.09
CA TYR A 28 -6.61 4.96 -21.74
C TYR A 28 -5.10 4.87 -21.41
N GLY A 29 -4.31 4.18 -22.24
CA GLY A 29 -2.88 4.03 -22.02
C GLY A 29 -2.52 2.97 -20.98
N VAL A 30 -1.42 3.18 -20.29
CA VAL A 30 -1.01 2.38 -19.12
C VAL A 30 -1.81 2.81 -17.88
N GLN A 31 -1.73 2.03 -16.81
CA GLN A 31 -2.43 2.32 -15.56
C GLN A 31 -2.13 3.74 -15.06
N ASP A 32 -3.19 4.45 -14.71
CA ASP A 32 -3.15 5.82 -14.22
C ASP A 32 -4.08 5.99 -12.99
N ILE A 33 -3.77 6.94 -12.12
CA ILE A 33 -4.60 7.23 -10.93
C ILE A 33 -6.00 7.77 -11.29
N TYR A 34 -6.22 8.18 -12.53
CA TYR A 34 -7.50 8.63 -13.06
C TYR A 34 -8.26 7.53 -13.84
N ASP A 35 -7.86 6.27 -13.73
CA ASP A 35 -8.48 5.13 -14.40
C ASP A 35 -9.95 4.87 -13.99
N ILE A 36 -10.48 5.65 -13.06
CA ILE A 36 -11.90 5.62 -12.67
C ILE A 36 -12.84 5.73 -13.87
N ASP A 37 -12.47 6.46 -14.90
CA ASP A 37 -13.28 6.64 -16.12
C ASP A 37 -13.02 5.58 -17.20
N ALA A 38 -12.00 4.73 -16.98
CA ALA A 38 -11.64 3.65 -17.91
C ALA A 38 -12.58 2.42 -17.82
N PHE A 39 -13.37 2.32 -16.76
CA PHE A 39 -14.18 1.15 -16.44
C PHE A 39 -15.60 1.53 -16.01
N PRO A 40 -16.60 0.65 -16.27
CA PRO A 40 -17.85 0.69 -15.53
C PRO A 40 -17.57 0.63 -14.04
N ARG A 41 -18.42 1.27 -13.24
CA ARG A 41 -18.21 1.34 -11.80
C ARG A 41 -19.52 1.30 -11.02
N ASP A 42 -19.45 0.83 -9.78
CA ASP A 42 -20.49 1.00 -8.79
C ASP A 42 -20.07 2.05 -7.76
N THR A 43 -21.04 2.81 -7.29
CA THR A 43 -20.83 3.81 -6.25
C THR A 43 -20.95 3.15 -4.87
N ILE A 44 -20.04 3.48 -3.98
CA ILE A 44 -20.06 3.18 -2.55
C ILE A 44 -20.45 4.48 -1.86
N HIS A 45 -21.72 4.65 -1.56
CA HIS A 45 -22.23 5.91 -1.03
C HIS A 45 -21.76 6.13 0.42
N ARG A 46 -21.38 7.36 0.72
CA ARG A 46 -21.19 7.80 2.10
C ARG A 46 -22.52 7.81 2.86
N GLY A 47 -22.45 7.78 4.18
CA GLY A 47 -23.63 7.96 5.02
C GLY A 47 -24.04 9.42 5.18
N ASP A 48 -25.20 9.65 5.82
CA ASP A 48 -25.65 11.00 6.20
C ASP A 48 -24.78 11.58 7.33
N THR A 49 -24.23 10.71 8.18
CA THR A 49 -23.35 11.10 9.28
C THR A 49 -21.91 11.02 8.80
N VAL A 50 -21.22 12.14 8.86
CA VAL A 50 -19.79 12.24 8.51
C VAL A 50 -18.98 12.42 9.79
N TRP A 51 -17.99 11.57 9.98
CA TRP A 51 -16.99 11.74 11.02
C TRP A 51 -15.75 12.44 10.44
N ARG A 52 -15.13 13.35 11.22
CA ARG A 52 -13.95 14.09 10.78
C ARG A 52 -12.86 14.05 11.85
N PHE A 53 -11.63 13.99 11.40
CA PHE A 53 -10.47 14.25 12.24
C PHE A 53 -10.51 15.69 12.77
N ALA A 54 -9.98 15.92 13.96
CA ALA A 54 -9.66 17.27 14.39
C ALA A 54 -8.59 17.88 13.47
N GLU A 55 -8.64 19.19 13.28
CA GLU A 55 -7.61 19.90 12.53
C GLU A 55 -6.68 20.63 13.51
N GLN A 56 -5.37 20.60 13.22
CA GLN A 56 -4.39 21.30 14.01
C GLN A 56 -4.54 22.81 13.82
N ALA A 57 -4.33 23.57 14.89
CA ALA A 57 -4.33 25.02 14.82
C ALA A 57 -3.25 25.52 13.83
N PRO A 58 -3.53 26.61 13.08
CA PRO A 58 -2.59 27.14 12.07
C PRO A 58 -1.20 27.47 12.61
N GLU A 59 -1.10 27.86 13.87
CA GLU A 59 0.14 28.20 14.57
C GLU A 59 1.07 26.99 14.82
N ASP A 60 0.51 25.77 14.82
CA ASP A 60 1.22 24.53 15.10
C ASP A 60 1.61 23.76 13.83
N ARG A 61 1.71 24.43 12.68
CA ARG A 61 1.89 23.77 11.38
C ARG A 61 3.15 22.92 11.32
N ILE A 62 2.95 21.63 11.03
CA ILE A 62 4.03 20.66 10.81
C ILE A 62 4.93 21.01 9.61
N MET A 63 4.42 21.81 8.65
CA MET A 63 5.13 22.27 7.47
C MET A 63 6.44 23.00 7.77
N ASP A 64 6.47 23.71 8.91
CA ASP A 64 7.63 24.49 9.34
C ASP A 64 8.58 23.66 10.22
N GLN A 65 8.23 22.41 10.52
CA GLN A 65 9.08 21.53 11.32
C GLN A 65 10.30 21.11 10.51
N LEU A 66 11.44 21.18 11.17
CA LEU A 66 12.73 20.79 10.60
C LEU A 66 12.96 19.30 10.78
N ARG A 67 13.45 18.70 9.73
CA ARG A 67 13.93 17.32 9.71
C ARG A 67 15.38 17.27 9.35
N THR A 68 16.09 16.34 9.93
CA THR A 68 17.45 16.01 9.47
C THR A 68 17.35 15.00 8.33
N GLN A 69 18.04 15.28 7.24
CA GLN A 69 18.16 14.37 6.10
C GLN A 69 19.61 14.31 5.66
N TRP A 70 20.11 13.08 5.44
CA TRP A 70 21.37 12.90 4.75
C TRP A 70 21.18 13.12 3.25
N ILE A 71 21.96 14.01 2.67
CA ILE A 71 21.99 14.23 1.23
C ILE A 71 23.42 14.15 0.73
N ARG A 72 23.58 13.80 -0.55
CA ARG A 72 24.88 13.77 -1.18
C ARG A 72 25.16 15.08 -1.89
N VAL A 73 26.14 15.84 -1.39
CA VAL A 73 26.60 17.09 -1.98
C VAL A 73 28.03 16.90 -2.42
N ASP A 74 28.33 17.10 -3.72
CA ASP A 74 29.65 16.94 -4.30
C ASP A 74 30.36 15.61 -3.96
N GLY A 75 29.57 14.54 -3.85
CA GLY A 75 30.06 13.20 -3.54
C GLY A 75 30.28 12.94 -2.04
N LEU A 76 29.99 13.89 -1.16
CA LEU A 76 30.06 13.76 0.29
C LEU A 76 28.66 13.68 0.88
N ASP A 77 28.48 12.77 1.83
CA ASP A 77 27.25 12.65 2.59
C ASP A 77 27.18 13.78 3.62
N THR A 78 26.18 14.63 3.49
CA THR A 78 26.02 15.85 4.29
C THR A 78 24.67 15.80 5.01
N LEU A 79 24.68 15.99 6.34
CA LEU A 79 23.45 16.11 7.11
C LEU A 79 22.88 17.51 6.94
N MET A 80 21.69 17.61 6.38
CA MET A 80 20.98 18.87 6.20
C MET A 80 19.69 18.90 7.01
N TYR A 81 19.35 20.11 7.47
CA TYR A 81 18.03 20.39 8.05
C TYR A 81 17.10 20.88 6.94
N ARG A 82 15.95 20.22 6.83
CA ARG A 82 14.97 20.55 5.82
C ARG A 82 13.59 20.69 6.44
N THR A 83 12.79 21.62 5.93
CA THR A 83 11.37 21.70 6.29
C THR A 83 10.59 20.63 5.53
N MET A 84 9.46 20.20 6.10
CA MET A 84 8.53 19.29 5.42
C MET A 84 8.10 19.84 4.08
N ASP A 85 7.81 21.15 3.99
CA ASP A 85 7.48 21.81 2.72
C ASP A 85 8.58 21.65 1.67
N SER A 86 9.85 21.78 2.06
CA SER A 86 10.97 21.63 1.12
C SER A 86 11.13 20.18 0.63
N VAL A 87 10.94 19.21 1.51
CA VAL A 87 11.00 17.78 1.16
C VAL A 87 9.86 17.44 0.19
N MET A 88 8.65 17.88 0.50
CA MET A 88 7.48 17.60 -0.31
C MET A 88 7.53 18.20 -1.73
N ARG A 89 8.11 19.39 -1.86
CA ARG A 89 8.27 20.05 -3.19
C ARG A 89 9.19 19.30 -4.15
N GLU A 90 10.11 18.49 -3.64
CA GLU A 90 11.01 17.69 -4.48
C GLU A 90 10.34 16.43 -5.02
N HIS A 91 9.27 15.97 -4.41
CA HIS A 91 8.52 14.79 -4.84
C HIS A 91 7.43 15.19 -5.84
N SER A 92 7.83 15.48 -7.07
CA SER A 92 6.96 15.99 -8.15
C SER A 92 5.84 15.03 -8.58
N SER A 93 5.91 13.75 -8.20
CA SER A 93 4.89 12.73 -8.49
C SER A 93 3.75 12.70 -7.48
N MET A 94 3.93 13.29 -6.29
CA MET A 94 2.92 13.26 -5.24
C MET A 94 1.69 14.11 -5.61
N VAL A 95 0.51 13.58 -5.33
CA VAL A 95 -0.77 14.26 -5.58
C VAL A 95 -1.52 14.59 -4.30
N SER A 96 -1.38 13.80 -3.25
CA SER A 96 -1.88 14.14 -1.93
C SER A 96 -1.10 13.43 -0.84
N VAL A 97 -1.04 14.06 0.33
CA VAL A 97 -0.51 13.47 1.54
C VAL A 97 -1.29 13.95 2.74
N ILE A 98 -1.55 13.05 3.67
CA ILE A 98 -2.19 13.37 4.95
C ILE A 98 -1.48 12.62 6.07
N VAL A 99 -1.17 13.32 7.15
CA VAL A 99 -0.62 12.78 8.38
C VAL A 99 -1.62 13.03 9.50
N VAL A 100 -2.10 11.96 10.10
CA VAL A 100 -3.01 12.01 11.25
C VAL A 100 -2.29 11.44 12.47
N GLN A 101 -2.30 12.16 13.56
CA GLN A 101 -1.80 11.70 14.84
C GLN A 101 -2.74 12.07 15.97
N ASN A 102 -3.05 11.11 16.86
CA ASN A 102 -3.99 11.32 17.96
C ASN A 102 -5.34 11.89 17.46
N ASP A 103 -5.89 11.30 16.40
CA ASP A 103 -7.13 11.72 15.74
C ASP A 103 -7.13 13.18 15.23
N THR A 104 -5.95 13.77 15.07
CA THR A 104 -5.77 15.14 14.59
C THR A 104 -4.95 15.15 13.31
N ILE A 105 -5.42 15.85 12.29
CA ILE A 105 -4.65 16.11 11.07
C ILE A 105 -3.51 17.05 11.43
N LYS A 106 -2.28 16.52 11.38
CA LYS A 106 -1.04 17.26 11.62
C LYS A 106 -0.48 17.89 10.36
N PHE A 107 -0.74 17.24 9.23
CA PHE A 107 -0.35 17.69 7.92
C PHE A 107 -1.35 17.19 6.88
N GLU A 108 -1.70 18.06 5.94
CA GLU A 108 -2.52 17.71 4.80
C GLU A 108 -2.16 18.63 3.64
N HIS A 109 -1.82 18.05 2.50
CA HIS A 109 -1.53 18.82 1.30
C HIS A 109 -1.98 18.09 0.04
N TYR A 110 -2.45 18.87 -0.92
CA TYR A 110 -2.89 18.42 -2.23
C TYR A 110 -2.13 19.18 -3.31
N TYR A 111 -1.65 18.47 -4.31
CA TYR A 111 -0.87 18.98 -5.41
C TYR A 111 -1.67 18.95 -6.70
N LYS A 112 -1.16 19.56 -7.76
CA LYS A 112 -1.70 19.48 -9.13
C LYS A 112 -3.18 19.87 -9.27
N GLY A 113 -3.66 20.73 -8.40
CA GLY A 113 -5.04 21.21 -8.42
C GLY A 113 -6.06 20.24 -7.82
N LEU A 114 -5.60 19.17 -7.18
CA LEU A 114 -6.47 18.28 -6.39
C LEU A 114 -6.83 18.94 -5.05
N ASP A 115 -7.86 18.39 -4.40
CA ASP A 115 -8.38 18.84 -3.11
C ASP A 115 -8.86 17.65 -2.26
N THR A 116 -9.45 17.95 -1.09
CA THR A 116 -9.96 16.95 -0.14
C THR A 116 -11.00 16.00 -0.73
N SER A 117 -11.70 16.42 -1.78
CA SER A 117 -12.76 15.66 -2.45
C SER A 117 -12.26 14.83 -3.64
N SER A 118 -11.02 15.04 -4.02
CA SER A 118 -10.44 14.43 -5.21
C SER A 118 -10.29 12.93 -5.05
N VAL A 119 -10.95 12.18 -5.92
CA VAL A 119 -10.97 10.71 -5.93
C VAL A 119 -9.96 10.21 -6.94
N THR A 120 -9.11 9.30 -6.53
CA THR A 120 -8.10 8.64 -7.38
C THR A 120 -8.16 7.12 -7.23
N THR A 121 -7.66 6.40 -8.23
CA THR A 121 -7.52 4.94 -8.18
C THR A 121 -6.38 4.58 -7.22
N ILE A 122 -6.68 3.78 -6.20
CA ILE A 122 -5.71 3.41 -5.15
C ILE A 122 -4.97 2.11 -5.43
N PHE A 123 -5.20 1.51 -6.60
CA PHE A 123 -4.57 0.26 -7.03
C PHE A 123 -4.54 -0.81 -5.93
N SER A 124 -3.36 -1.41 -5.66
CA SER A 124 -3.25 -2.55 -4.76
C SER A 124 -3.59 -2.25 -3.29
N VAL A 125 -3.68 -1.00 -2.87
CA VAL A 125 -4.29 -0.65 -1.58
C VAL A 125 -5.73 -1.20 -1.48
N SER A 126 -6.42 -1.38 -2.62
CA SER A 126 -7.72 -2.07 -2.69
C SER A 126 -7.69 -3.47 -2.09
N LYS A 127 -6.54 -4.18 -2.13
CA LYS A 127 -6.42 -5.52 -1.56
C LYS A 127 -6.54 -5.51 -0.04
N SER A 128 -6.02 -4.49 0.60
CA SER A 128 -6.14 -4.28 2.06
C SER A 128 -7.60 -4.01 2.44
N LEU A 129 -8.31 -3.19 1.66
CA LEU A 129 -9.73 -2.92 1.87
C LEU A 129 -10.59 -4.18 1.57
N THR A 130 -10.22 -4.97 0.58
CA THR A 130 -10.91 -6.24 0.28
C THR A 130 -10.68 -7.28 1.39
N SER A 131 -9.48 -7.36 1.94
CA SER A 131 -9.19 -8.18 3.12
C SER A 131 -10.04 -7.73 4.32
N MET A 132 -10.11 -6.43 4.58
CA MET A 132 -10.97 -5.88 5.63
C MET A 132 -12.43 -6.30 5.44
N LEU A 133 -12.97 -6.17 4.23
CA LEU A 133 -14.34 -6.56 3.91
C LEU A 133 -14.56 -8.07 4.09
N CYS A 134 -13.57 -8.89 3.73
CA CYS A 134 -13.57 -10.34 4.02
C CYS A 134 -13.61 -10.61 5.53
N GLY A 135 -12.82 -9.88 6.33
CA GLY A 135 -12.82 -9.99 7.79
C GLY A 135 -14.19 -9.69 8.41
N VAL A 136 -14.88 -8.68 7.87
CA VAL A 136 -16.27 -8.39 8.29
C VAL A 136 -17.21 -9.54 7.90
N ALA A 137 -17.05 -10.11 6.70
CA ALA A 137 -17.86 -11.25 6.27
C ALA A 137 -17.64 -12.51 7.12
N VAL A 138 -16.40 -12.73 7.59
CA VAL A 138 -16.09 -13.79 8.58
C VAL A 138 -16.75 -13.51 9.92
N ARG A 139 -16.61 -12.30 10.43
CA ARG A 139 -17.21 -11.88 11.70
C ARG A 139 -18.74 -11.99 11.70
N GLU A 140 -19.38 -11.70 10.58
CA GLU A 140 -20.84 -11.82 10.42
C GLU A 140 -21.30 -13.26 10.11
N GLY A 141 -20.36 -14.20 9.91
CA GLY A 141 -20.64 -15.62 9.65
C GLY A 141 -21.07 -15.93 8.21
N TYR A 142 -20.97 -14.97 7.28
CA TYR A 142 -21.16 -15.24 5.84
C TYR A 142 -20.04 -16.12 5.29
N ILE A 143 -18.82 -15.90 5.76
CA ILE A 143 -17.68 -16.80 5.58
C ILE A 143 -17.45 -17.48 6.93
N LYS A 144 -17.61 -18.79 6.99
CA LYS A 144 -17.59 -19.53 8.26
C LYS A 144 -16.20 -19.64 8.85
N SER A 145 -15.17 -19.80 7.99
CA SER A 145 -13.77 -19.91 8.37
C SER A 145 -12.88 -19.48 7.24
N VAL A 146 -11.72 -18.87 7.57
CA VAL A 146 -10.66 -18.60 6.57
C VAL A 146 -10.04 -19.89 6.03
N HIS A 147 -10.22 -21.02 6.71
CA HIS A 147 -9.75 -22.34 6.28
C HIS A 147 -10.75 -23.06 5.34
N ASP A 148 -11.93 -22.50 5.11
CA ASP A 148 -12.88 -23.05 4.16
C ASP A 148 -12.31 -23.00 2.74
N PRO A 149 -12.52 -24.05 1.95
CA PRO A 149 -12.15 -24.04 0.53
C PRO A 149 -13.00 -23.01 -0.23
N VAL A 150 -12.40 -22.33 -1.19
CA VAL A 150 -13.11 -21.33 -2.02
C VAL A 150 -14.32 -21.92 -2.74
N THR A 151 -14.32 -23.23 -2.99
CA THR A 151 -15.41 -23.96 -3.64
C THR A 151 -16.68 -24.08 -2.78
N ASP A 152 -16.64 -23.77 -1.51
CA ASP A 152 -17.84 -23.71 -0.66
C ASP A 152 -18.67 -22.47 -0.96
N TYR A 153 -18.03 -21.43 -1.48
CA TYR A 153 -18.65 -20.14 -1.86
C TYR A 153 -18.79 -19.96 -3.36
N ILE A 154 -17.88 -20.59 -4.16
CA ILE A 154 -17.88 -20.55 -5.63
C ILE A 154 -17.85 -22.01 -6.13
N PRO A 155 -18.99 -22.76 -6.03
CA PRO A 155 -19.01 -24.19 -6.27
C PRO A 155 -18.64 -24.62 -7.68
N GLU A 156 -18.86 -23.77 -8.68
CA GLU A 156 -18.49 -24.02 -10.08
C GLU A 156 -16.97 -24.14 -10.32
N LEU A 157 -16.14 -23.74 -9.37
CA LEU A 157 -14.70 -23.92 -9.46
C LEU A 157 -14.26 -25.38 -9.23
N ARG A 158 -15.12 -26.23 -8.60
CA ARG A 158 -14.83 -27.67 -8.44
C ARG A 158 -14.65 -28.39 -9.79
N ASP A 159 -15.47 -27.99 -10.76
CA ASP A 159 -15.44 -28.58 -12.10
C ASP A 159 -14.34 -27.96 -12.99
N ALA A 160 -13.80 -26.80 -12.61
CA ALA A 160 -12.76 -26.10 -13.37
C ALA A 160 -11.38 -26.71 -13.18
N ASP A 161 -10.99 -26.98 -11.94
CA ASP A 161 -9.76 -27.67 -11.56
C ASP A 161 -9.92 -28.22 -10.12
N PRO A 162 -9.61 -29.51 -9.86
CA PRO A 162 -9.73 -30.12 -8.54
C PRO A 162 -8.93 -29.40 -7.44
N MET A 163 -7.85 -28.70 -7.78
CA MET A 163 -7.02 -27.95 -6.85
C MET A 163 -7.77 -26.80 -6.18
N PHE A 164 -8.84 -26.27 -6.79
CA PHE A 164 -9.68 -25.27 -6.14
C PHE A 164 -10.34 -25.77 -4.84
N SER A 165 -10.54 -27.09 -4.69
CA SER A 165 -11.05 -27.67 -3.45
C SER A 165 -10.02 -27.68 -2.30
N LYS A 166 -8.73 -27.43 -2.60
CA LYS A 166 -7.66 -27.25 -1.62
C LYS A 166 -7.34 -25.77 -1.35
N LEU A 167 -7.77 -24.89 -2.24
CA LEU A 167 -7.53 -23.44 -2.14
C LEU A 167 -8.48 -22.86 -1.08
N THR A 168 -7.93 -22.36 0.02
CA THR A 168 -8.70 -21.76 1.11
C THR A 168 -8.77 -20.23 1.00
N VAL A 169 -9.68 -19.61 1.74
CA VAL A 169 -9.76 -18.15 1.88
C VAL A 169 -8.44 -17.59 2.43
N GLU A 170 -7.82 -18.26 3.39
CA GLU A 170 -6.53 -17.84 3.97
C GLU A 170 -5.40 -17.88 2.96
N HIS A 171 -5.36 -18.88 2.07
CA HIS A 171 -4.39 -18.92 0.98
C HIS A 171 -4.53 -17.70 0.06
N LEU A 172 -5.75 -17.23 -0.21
CA LEU A 172 -5.99 -16.01 -0.99
C LEU A 172 -5.49 -14.77 -0.25
N LEU A 173 -5.80 -14.64 1.04
CA LEU A 173 -5.41 -13.51 1.89
C LEU A 173 -3.90 -13.37 2.04
N ASN A 174 -3.17 -14.49 2.01
CA ASN A 174 -1.72 -14.57 2.21
C ASN A 174 -0.93 -14.72 0.91
N MET A 175 -1.55 -14.56 -0.28
CA MET A 175 -0.88 -14.70 -1.57
C MET A 175 -0.18 -16.07 -1.76
N ARG A 176 -0.79 -17.16 -1.23
CA ARG A 176 -0.25 -18.52 -1.26
C ARG A 176 -1.15 -19.47 -2.05
N ALA A 177 -1.71 -18.98 -3.14
CA ALA A 177 -2.74 -19.72 -3.90
C ALA A 177 -2.18 -20.78 -4.86
N GLY A 178 -0.88 -20.79 -5.16
CA GLY A 178 -0.28 -21.74 -6.12
C GLY A 178 -0.75 -21.58 -7.58
N LEU A 179 -1.37 -20.44 -7.93
CA LEU A 179 -1.98 -20.21 -9.22
C LEU A 179 -0.95 -19.90 -10.30
N LYS A 180 -1.14 -20.46 -11.48
CA LYS A 180 -0.40 -20.12 -12.69
C LYS A 180 -0.85 -18.74 -13.23
N PHE A 181 -0.39 -17.69 -12.59
CA PHE A 181 -0.68 -16.31 -12.95
C PHE A 181 0.58 -15.46 -12.80
N LYS A 182 1.05 -14.87 -13.90
CA LYS A 182 2.22 -13.98 -13.84
C LYS A 182 1.79 -12.54 -13.64
N GLU A 183 2.10 -12.00 -12.46
CA GLU A 183 1.95 -10.59 -12.15
C GLU A 183 2.99 -9.80 -12.95
N THR A 184 2.56 -8.84 -13.78
CA THR A 184 3.45 -7.98 -14.57
C THR A 184 2.72 -6.73 -15.03
N TYR A 185 3.35 -5.60 -14.88
CA TYR A 185 2.81 -4.28 -15.26
C TYR A 185 3.42 -3.74 -16.57
N ALA A 186 4.13 -4.61 -17.33
CA ALA A 186 4.62 -4.23 -18.64
C ALA A 186 3.46 -3.84 -19.58
N PRO A 187 3.62 -2.81 -20.44
CA PRO A 187 2.60 -2.34 -21.37
C PRO A 187 2.41 -3.30 -22.56
N ASN A 188 2.04 -4.53 -22.24
CA ASN A 188 1.83 -5.62 -23.20
C ASN A 188 0.40 -6.17 -23.04
N PRO A 189 -0.50 -5.98 -24.05
CA PRO A 189 -1.90 -6.40 -23.97
C PRO A 189 -2.10 -7.92 -23.89
N PHE A 190 -1.06 -8.71 -24.17
CA PHE A 190 -1.14 -10.18 -24.20
C PHE A 190 -0.78 -10.83 -22.86
N THR A 191 -0.41 -10.07 -21.85
CA THR A 191 -0.11 -10.61 -20.51
C THR A 191 -1.38 -11.04 -19.78
N ALA A 192 -1.23 -11.94 -18.79
CA ALA A 192 -2.35 -12.34 -17.93
C ALA A 192 -2.87 -11.13 -17.13
N MET A 193 -1.96 -10.28 -16.63
CA MET A 193 -2.32 -9.09 -15.88
C MET A 193 -3.05 -8.05 -16.73
N ALA A 194 -2.63 -7.82 -17.98
CA ALA A 194 -3.34 -6.93 -18.89
C ALA A 194 -4.77 -7.43 -19.19
N ARG A 195 -4.94 -8.75 -19.33
CA ARG A 195 -6.28 -9.35 -19.50
C ARG A 195 -7.13 -9.22 -18.25
N LEU A 196 -6.55 -9.35 -17.04
CA LEU A 196 -7.27 -9.14 -15.79
C LEU A 196 -7.67 -7.67 -15.66
N TYR A 197 -6.74 -6.74 -15.94
CA TYR A 197 -6.97 -5.31 -15.71
C TYR A 197 -7.88 -4.69 -16.78
N TYR A 198 -7.60 -4.91 -18.07
CA TYR A 198 -8.34 -4.30 -19.18
C TYR A 198 -9.42 -5.21 -19.79
N GLY A 199 -9.42 -6.49 -19.46
CA GLY A 199 -10.33 -7.48 -20.05
C GLY A 199 -11.72 -7.46 -19.44
N ALA A 200 -12.59 -8.29 -20.01
CA ALA A 200 -13.95 -8.53 -19.59
C ALA A 200 -14.11 -9.95 -19.01
N ASN A 201 -15.22 -10.19 -18.34
CA ASN A 201 -15.61 -11.49 -17.80
C ASN A 201 -14.53 -12.11 -16.89
N GLN A 202 -14.25 -11.42 -15.80
CA GLN A 202 -13.27 -11.83 -14.78
C GLN A 202 -13.56 -13.23 -14.24
N GLU A 203 -14.82 -13.59 -13.99
CA GLU A 203 -15.18 -14.92 -13.51
C GLU A 203 -14.81 -16.03 -14.50
N LYS A 204 -14.94 -15.77 -15.82
CA LYS A 204 -14.46 -16.71 -16.84
C LYS A 204 -12.93 -16.87 -16.80
N GLN A 205 -12.22 -15.79 -16.54
CA GLN A 205 -10.76 -15.86 -16.37
C GLN A 205 -10.41 -16.71 -15.15
N ILE A 206 -11.12 -16.52 -14.02
CA ILE A 206 -10.96 -17.32 -12.81
C ILE A 206 -11.20 -18.80 -13.09
N ARG A 207 -12.30 -19.17 -13.76
CA ARG A 207 -12.61 -20.58 -14.12
C ARG A 207 -11.58 -21.21 -15.05
N ASN A 208 -10.83 -20.44 -15.80
CA ASN A 208 -9.79 -20.93 -16.72
C ASN A 208 -8.41 -21.03 -16.08
N LEU A 209 -8.24 -20.66 -14.82
CA LEU A 209 -6.96 -20.75 -14.11
C LEU A 209 -6.48 -22.20 -14.01
N ARG A 210 -5.18 -22.33 -13.87
CA ARG A 210 -4.48 -23.59 -13.56
C ARG A 210 -3.53 -23.35 -12.41
N PHE A 211 -3.10 -24.39 -11.78
CA PHE A 211 -2.14 -24.34 -10.69
C PHE A 211 -0.74 -24.72 -11.19
N GLU A 212 0.29 -24.14 -10.61
CA GLU A 212 1.70 -24.49 -10.81
C GLU A 212 2.21 -25.30 -9.63
N GLU A 213 1.63 -25.10 -8.44
CA GLU A 213 1.97 -25.77 -7.19
C GLU A 213 0.72 -25.94 -6.31
N GLU A 214 0.83 -26.66 -5.19
CA GLU A 214 -0.30 -26.80 -4.26
C GLU A 214 -0.54 -25.47 -3.52
N PRO A 215 -1.83 -25.11 -3.28
CA PRO A 215 -2.15 -23.98 -2.40
C PRO A 215 -1.50 -24.14 -1.02
N GLY A 216 -0.82 -23.10 -0.57
CA GLY A 216 -0.08 -23.09 0.69
C GLY A 216 1.43 -23.30 0.57
N ASP A 217 1.94 -23.86 -0.53
CA ASP A 217 3.36 -24.20 -0.68
C ASP A 217 4.26 -22.97 -0.65
N SER A 218 4.06 -22.03 -1.57
CA SER A 218 4.88 -20.84 -1.63
C SER A 218 4.08 -19.55 -1.70
N HIS A 219 4.73 -18.44 -1.36
CA HIS A 219 4.19 -17.10 -1.49
C HIS A 219 4.50 -16.56 -2.90
N TYR A 220 3.46 -16.11 -3.59
CA TYR A 220 3.59 -15.38 -4.84
C TYR A 220 2.52 -14.29 -4.94
N TYR A 221 2.96 -13.03 -4.91
CA TYR A 221 2.04 -11.90 -5.00
C TYR A 221 1.24 -11.94 -6.30
N SER A 222 -0.09 -11.93 -6.19
CA SER A 222 -0.98 -12.08 -7.33
C SER A 222 -2.28 -11.30 -7.17
N SER A 223 -2.56 -10.40 -8.11
CA SER A 223 -3.85 -9.69 -8.17
C SER A 223 -5.03 -10.64 -8.41
N MET A 224 -4.77 -11.79 -9.01
CA MET A 224 -5.80 -12.80 -9.26
C MET A 224 -6.36 -13.40 -7.96
N THR A 225 -5.55 -13.55 -6.91
CA THR A 225 -6.03 -14.05 -5.61
C THR A 225 -7.11 -13.15 -5.02
N THR A 226 -6.89 -11.84 -5.08
CA THR A 226 -7.87 -10.87 -4.57
C THR A 226 -9.06 -10.70 -5.52
N ALA A 227 -8.89 -10.93 -6.83
CA ALA A 227 -10.00 -11.01 -7.76
C ALA A 227 -10.96 -12.15 -7.38
N ILE A 228 -10.42 -13.34 -7.05
CA ILE A 228 -11.22 -14.47 -6.54
C ILE A 228 -11.89 -14.10 -5.21
N LEU A 229 -11.16 -13.45 -4.30
CA LEU A 229 -11.69 -13.05 -2.99
C LEU A 229 -12.84 -12.05 -3.13
N GLY A 230 -12.79 -11.10 -4.06
CA GLY A 230 -13.89 -10.18 -4.34
C GLY A 230 -15.17 -10.90 -4.78
N VAL A 231 -15.04 -11.82 -5.74
CA VAL A 231 -16.17 -12.68 -6.17
C VAL A 231 -16.69 -13.53 -5.04
N LEU A 232 -15.80 -14.11 -4.23
CA LEU A 232 -16.16 -14.94 -3.07
C LEU A 232 -16.99 -14.14 -2.05
N ILE A 233 -16.62 -12.91 -1.75
CA ILE A 233 -17.37 -12.04 -0.83
C ILE A 233 -18.79 -11.79 -1.36
N GLU A 234 -18.96 -11.48 -2.64
CA GLU A 234 -20.27 -11.28 -3.24
C GLU A 234 -21.13 -12.56 -3.16
N ARG A 235 -20.54 -13.72 -3.46
CA ARG A 235 -21.23 -15.02 -3.39
C ARG A 235 -21.62 -15.41 -1.96
N ALA A 236 -20.74 -15.19 -1.01
CA ALA A 236 -20.97 -15.50 0.41
C ALA A 236 -22.05 -14.61 1.02
N THR A 237 -22.03 -13.31 0.71
CA THR A 237 -22.95 -12.32 1.29
C THR A 237 -24.27 -12.20 0.53
N GLY A 238 -24.30 -12.59 -0.74
CA GLY A 238 -25.45 -12.40 -1.65
C GLY A 238 -25.68 -10.92 -2.02
N ARG A 239 -24.67 -10.06 -1.83
CA ARG A 239 -24.68 -8.61 -2.11
C ARG A 239 -23.58 -8.25 -3.09
N SER A 240 -23.74 -7.16 -3.83
CA SER A 240 -22.61 -6.61 -4.60
C SER A 240 -21.50 -6.13 -3.66
N TYR A 241 -20.27 -6.10 -4.17
CA TYR A 241 -19.12 -5.61 -3.43
C TYR A 241 -19.34 -4.18 -2.92
N ALA A 242 -19.91 -3.31 -3.77
CA ALA A 242 -20.19 -1.92 -3.41
C ALA A 242 -21.21 -1.81 -2.28
N GLU A 243 -22.36 -2.51 -2.36
CA GLU A 243 -23.40 -2.48 -1.34
C GLU A 243 -22.87 -2.99 0.01
N TYR A 244 -22.07 -4.06 0.00
CA TYR A 244 -21.52 -4.61 1.24
C TYR A 244 -20.48 -3.68 1.86
N MET A 245 -19.58 -3.10 1.04
CA MET A 245 -18.60 -2.10 1.48
C MET A 245 -19.29 -0.86 2.04
N GLU A 246 -20.32 -0.37 1.36
CA GLU A 246 -21.12 0.78 1.78
C GLU A 246 -21.72 0.58 3.17
N GLU A 247 -22.44 -0.54 3.35
CA GLU A 247 -23.16 -0.82 4.58
C GLU A 247 -22.23 -1.10 5.77
N LYS A 248 -21.14 -1.81 5.52
CA LYS A 248 -20.31 -2.34 6.61
C LYS A 248 -19.11 -1.48 6.96
N ILE A 249 -18.65 -0.67 6.03
CA ILE A 249 -17.43 0.14 6.20
C ILE A 249 -17.72 1.63 5.98
N TRP A 250 -18.20 2.00 4.79
CA TRP A 250 -18.25 3.40 4.38
C TRP A 250 -19.18 4.24 5.28
N LYS A 251 -20.41 3.76 5.48
CA LYS A 251 -21.38 4.41 6.36
C LYS A 251 -21.00 4.36 7.83
N PRO A 252 -20.62 3.21 8.42
CA PRO A 252 -20.24 3.14 9.83
C PRO A 252 -19.03 3.99 10.20
N LEU A 253 -18.04 4.11 9.31
CA LEU A 253 -16.87 4.96 9.57
C LEU A 253 -17.14 6.45 9.33
N GLY A 254 -18.30 6.82 8.83
CA GLY A 254 -18.66 8.21 8.55
C GLY A 254 -17.73 8.83 7.50
N MET A 255 -17.55 8.16 6.36
CA MET A 255 -16.71 8.65 5.26
C MET A 255 -17.19 10.01 4.77
N GLU A 256 -16.26 10.85 4.28
CA GLU A 256 -16.58 12.22 3.86
C GLU A 256 -17.12 12.28 2.45
N TYR A 257 -16.68 11.35 1.59
CA TYR A 257 -17.04 11.33 0.18
C TYR A 257 -17.47 9.93 -0.26
N ASP A 258 -18.20 9.90 -1.38
CA ASP A 258 -18.49 8.64 -2.05
C ASP A 258 -17.17 8.04 -2.61
N ALA A 259 -17.09 6.71 -2.59
CA ALA A 259 -16.07 5.98 -3.29
C ALA A 259 -16.65 5.17 -4.45
N TYR A 260 -15.79 4.57 -5.24
CA TYR A 260 -16.23 3.78 -6.38
C TYR A 260 -15.42 2.50 -6.47
N ILE A 261 -16.07 1.42 -6.90
CA ILE A 261 -15.39 0.19 -7.31
C ILE A 261 -15.52 0.01 -8.82
N SER A 262 -14.38 -0.02 -9.52
CA SER A 262 -14.33 -0.31 -10.94
C SER A 262 -14.69 -1.77 -11.20
N LEU A 263 -15.43 -2.01 -12.28
CA LEU A 263 -15.92 -3.32 -12.70
C LEU A 263 -15.21 -3.77 -13.97
N ASP A 264 -15.24 -5.05 -14.27
CA ASP A 264 -14.62 -5.62 -15.46
C ASP A 264 -15.31 -5.14 -16.75
N ASP A 265 -16.64 -5.26 -16.83
CA ASP A 265 -17.48 -4.77 -17.92
C ASP A 265 -18.94 -4.58 -17.48
N GLU A 266 -19.74 -3.92 -18.33
CA GLU A 266 -21.17 -3.63 -18.07
C GLU A 266 -22.05 -4.88 -17.95
N LYS A 267 -21.64 -5.97 -18.60
CA LYS A 267 -22.44 -7.20 -18.68
C LYS A 267 -22.23 -8.11 -17.47
N HIS A 268 -20.98 -8.29 -17.07
CA HIS A 268 -20.62 -9.26 -16.02
C HIS A 268 -20.49 -8.61 -14.67
N ARG A 269 -20.09 -7.32 -14.61
CA ARG A 269 -20.03 -6.47 -13.42
C ARG A 269 -19.23 -7.06 -12.27
N SER A 270 -18.19 -7.86 -12.56
CA SER A 270 -17.29 -8.38 -11.52
C SER A 270 -16.42 -7.26 -10.95
N PRO A 271 -16.32 -7.14 -9.61
CA PRO A 271 -15.55 -6.07 -8.98
C PRO A 271 -14.05 -6.26 -9.18
N LYS A 272 -13.34 -5.20 -9.52
CA LYS A 272 -11.87 -5.20 -9.56
C LYS A 272 -11.30 -5.04 -8.14
N ALA A 273 -11.67 -5.93 -7.26
CA ALA A 273 -11.35 -5.92 -5.83
C ALA A 273 -9.84 -5.81 -5.53
N TYR A 274 -8.99 -6.21 -6.48
CA TYR A 274 -7.54 -6.21 -6.39
C TYR A 274 -6.87 -4.86 -6.68
N GLY A 275 -7.60 -3.89 -7.24
CA GLY A 275 -6.97 -2.64 -7.67
C GLY A 275 -7.92 -1.60 -8.24
N GLY A 276 -9.23 -1.76 -8.09
CA GLY A 276 -10.25 -0.90 -8.71
C GLY A 276 -11.02 -0.02 -7.74
N ILE A 277 -10.62 0.08 -6.48
CA ILE A 277 -11.23 1.05 -5.57
C ILE A 277 -10.68 2.44 -5.89
N ASN A 278 -11.59 3.42 -5.89
CA ASN A 278 -11.30 4.82 -6.15
C ASN A 278 -11.86 5.63 -4.98
N THR A 279 -10.99 6.40 -4.31
CA THR A 279 -11.36 7.17 -3.12
C THR A 279 -10.37 8.31 -2.86
N CYS A 280 -10.62 9.12 -1.83
CA CYS A 280 -9.80 10.25 -1.44
C CYS A 280 -8.88 9.92 -0.25
N ALA A 281 -7.85 10.74 -0.03
CA ALA A 281 -6.86 10.55 1.03
C ALA A 281 -7.46 10.60 2.44
N ARG A 282 -8.42 11.50 2.71
CA ARG A 282 -9.08 11.61 4.03
C ARG A 282 -9.82 10.34 4.42
N ASP A 283 -10.52 9.71 3.47
CA ASP A 283 -11.26 8.49 3.75
C ASP A 283 -10.33 7.26 3.89
N LEU A 284 -9.19 7.24 3.17
CA LEU A 284 -8.14 6.26 3.41
C LEU A 284 -7.50 6.40 4.79
N ALA A 285 -7.33 7.63 5.30
CA ALA A 285 -6.82 7.86 6.65
C ALA A 285 -7.76 7.26 7.72
N LYS A 286 -9.09 7.26 7.48
CA LYS A 286 -10.06 6.61 8.38
C LYS A 286 -9.92 5.08 8.36
N ILE A 287 -9.60 4.50 7.19
CA ILE A 287 -9.25 3.08 7.12
C ILE A 287 -8.01 2.79 7.97
N GLY A 288 -6.94 3.59 7.82
CA GLY A 288 -5.75 3.47 8.66
C GLY A 288 -6.07 3.59 10.16
N ARG A 289 -6.92 4.57 10.54
CA ARG A 289 -7.37 4.75 11.94
C ARG A 289 -8.15 3.53 12.46
N LEU A 290 -9.00 2.90 11.65
CA LEU A 290 -9.69 1.68 12.05
C LEU A 290 -8.70 0.59 12.44
N TYR A 291 -7.67 0.40 11.62
CA TYR A 291 -6.62 -0.57 11.88
C TYR A 291 -5.75 -0.17 13.08
N LEU A 292 -5.38 1.12 13.21
CA LEU A 292 -4.65 1.65 14.36
C LEU A 292 -5.37 1.35 15.69
N ASN A 293 -6.69 1.42 15.68
CA ASN A 293 -7.56 1.11 16.82
C ASN A 293 -8.00 -0.36 16.87
N LYS A 294 -7.25 -1.28 16.23
CA LYS A 294 -7.50 -2.73 16.25
C LYS A 294 -8.92 -3.10 15.85
N GLY A 295 -9.45 -2.44 14.83
CA GLY A 295 -10.78 -2.66 14.28
C GLY A 295 -11.93 -2.02 15.05
N ASN A 296 -11.64 -1.25 16.10
CA ASN A 296 -12.64 -0.50 16.85
C ASN A 296 -12.85 0.91 16.28
N TRP A 297 -14.08 1.28 16.06
CA TRP A 297 -14.47 2.62 15.62
C TRP A 297 -15.41 3.26 16.65
N ASN A 298 -14.87 4.18 17.44
CA ASN A 298 -15.61 4.95 18.44
C ASN A 298 -16.47 4.08 19.38
N GLY A 299 -15.93 2.94 19.84
CA GLY A 299 -16.60 2.01 20.74
C GLY A 299 -17.36 0.87 20.03
N VAL A 300 -17.47 0.90 18.70
CA VAL A 300 -18.08 -0.17 17.91
C VAL A 300 -16.97 -1.00 17.24
N GLN A 301 -16.97 -2.31 17.50
CA GLN A 301 -16.02 -3.21 16.84
C GLN A 301 -16.53 -3.50 15.42
N ILE A 302 -15.86 -2.95 14.41
CA ILE A 302 -16.17 -3.15 12.99
C ILE A 302 -15.46 -4.39 12.46
N LEU A 303 -14.17 -4.55 12.82
CA LEU A 303 -13.32 -5.65 12.40
C LEU A 303 -12.70 -6.30 13.65
N ASP A 304 -12.67 -7.61 13.72
CA ASP A 304 -12.14 -8.30 14.90
C ASP A 304 -10.67 -7.96 15.14
N THR A 305 -10.30 -7.76 16.41
CA THR A 305 -8.92 -7.50 16.83
C THR A 305 -7.96 -8.57 16.30
N ALA A 306 -8.36 -9.85 16.40
CA ALA A 306 -7.56 -10.96 15.89
C ALA A 306 -7.33 -10.89 14.38
N TRP A 307 -8.28 -10.34 13.59
CA TRP A 307 -8.08 -10.11 12.17
C TRP A 307 -7.02 -9.06 11.91
N VAL A 308 -7.09 -7.94 12.64
CA VAL A 308 -6.09 -6.88 12.51
C VAL A 308 -4.71 -7.39 12.94
N GLU A 309 -4.62 -8.18 14.01
CA GLU A 309 -3.36 -8.78 14.46
C GLU A 309 -2.75 -9.74 13.44
N LYS A 310 -3.54 -10.42 12.61
CA LYS A 310 -3.05 -11.23 11.50
C LYS A 310 -2.35 -10.42 10.40
N CYS A 311 -2.60 -9.12 10.28
CA CYS A 311 -1.96 -8.28 9.26
C CYS A 311 -0.45 -8.10 9.47
N TRP A 312 0.07 -8.37 10.68
CA TRP A 312 1.51 -8.33 10.99
C TRP A 312 2.03 -9.62 11.64
N ASP A 313 1.22 -10.68 11.68
CA ASP A 313 1.64 -11.97 12.19
C ASP A 313 2.70 -12.58 11.27
N LYS A 314 3.90 -12.78 11.82
CA LYS A 314 5.08 -13.23 11.08
C LYS A 314 5.43 -14.69 11.33
N GLU A 315 4.61 -15.43 12.10
CA GLU A 315 4.88 -16.83 12.36
C GLU A 315 4.99 -17.64 11.06
N GLY A 316 6.18 -18.12 10.76
CA GLY A 316 6.47 -18.96 9.60
C GLY A 316 6.71 -18.24 8.28
N LEU A 317 6.72 -16.89 8.25
CA LEU A 317 7.11 -16.11 7.08
C LEU A 317 8.58 -15.68 7.20
N THR A 318 9.39 -15.98 6.19
CA THR A 318 10.63 -15.23 6.00
C THR A 318 10.24 -13.78 5.68
N ILE A 319 10.83 -12.82 6.35
CA ILE A 319 10.44 -11.41 6.33
C ILE A 319 10.46 -10.83 4.90
N GLN A 320 11.33 -11.32 4.03
CA GLN A 320 11.38 -10.96 2.60
C GLN A 320 10.03 -11.11 1.85
N TYR A 321 9.05 -11.80 2.45
CA TYR A 321 7.72 -12.05 1.89
C TYR A 321 6.61 -11.86 2.94
N ALA A 322 6.84 -10.99 3.92
CA ALA A 322 5.91 -10.75 5.03
C ALA A 322 4.67 -9.98 4.57
N TYR A 323 3.89 -10.57 3.67
CA TYR A 323 2.57 -10.11 3.29
C TYR A 323 1.53 -10.98 3.99
N SER A 324 0.69 -10.38 4.81
CA SER A 324 -0.34 -11.10 5.53
C SER A 324 -1.66 -10.32 5.52
N TYR A 325 -2.74 -11.00 5.17
CA TYR A 325 -4.10 -10.44 5.19
C TYR A 325 -4.25 -9.09 4.49
N GLY A 326 -3.49 -8.89 3.41
CA GLY A 326 -3.57 -7.67 2.60
C GLY A 326 -2.61 -6.55 3.00
N TRP A 327 -1.73 -6.75 3.99
CA TRP A 327 -0.82 -5.74 4.52
C TRP A 327 0.63 -6.23 4.48
N TYR A 328 1.55 -5.26 4.44
CA TYR A 328 2.98 -5.47 4.65
C TYR A 328 3.38 -4.98 6.02
N PRO A 329 4.38 -5.55 6.68
CA PRO A 329 4.99 -4.92 7.85
C PRO A 329 5.64 -3.60 7.43
N ASP A 330 5.62 -2.63 8.34
CA ASP A 330 6.38 -1.42 8.21
C ASP A 330 7.81 -1.67 8.70
N GLU A 331 8.79 -1.32 7.86
CA GLU A 331 10.20 -1.60 8.10
C GLU A 331 11.02 -0.32 7.94
N GLU A 332 11.99 -0.15 8.82
CA GLU A 332 12.96 0.94 8.75
C GLU A 332 14.34 0.38 8.41
N TYR A 333 14.96 0.92 7.34
CA TYR A 333 16.29 0.52 6.91
C TYR A 333 17.36 1.15 7.80
N ILE A 334 18.38 0.36 8.18
CA ILE A 334 19.50 0.86 8.95
C ILE A 334 20.57 1.45 8.03
N MET A 335 21.11 2.59 8.47
CA MET A 335 22.25 3.24 7.81
C MET A 335 23.56 2.80 8.45
N ARG A 336 24.65 2.77 7.68
CA ARG A 336 25.99 2.65 8.21
C ARG A 336 26.31 3.85 9.13
N ALA A 337 27.09 3.60 10.15
CA ALA A 337 27.45 4.65 11.13
C ALA A 337 28.30 5.77 10.52
N ASP A 338 29.12 5.44 9.52
CA ASP A 338 30.12 6.31 8.90
C ASP A 338 29.64 7.03 7.63
N THR A 339 28.51 6.63 7.08
CA THR A 339 28.00 7.14 5.81
C THR A 339 26.47 7.14 5.78
N ALA A 340 25.89 7.86 4.78
CA ALA A 340 24.45 7.82 4.51
C ALA A 340 24.09 6.68 3.53
N THR A 341 24.72 5.52 3.65
CA THR A 341 24.42 4.35 2.81
C THR A 341 23.82 3.21 3.61
N GLN A 342 22.86 2.52 3.01
CA GLN A 342 22.24 1.31 3.53
C GLN A 342 23.05 0.06 3.16
N SER A 343 24.01 0.15 2.23
CA SER A 343 24.77 -0.98 1.70
C SER A 343 25.94 -1.36 2.60
N PHE A 344 26.02 -2.62 2.99
CA PHE A 344 27.08 -3.23 3.78
C PHE A 344 27.81 -4.29 2.96
N SER A 345 29.10 -4.52 3.25
CA SER A 345 29.92 -5.51 2.55
C SER A 345 29.54 -6.96 2.87
N ASP A 346 29.00 -7.20 4.06
CA ASP A 346 28.68 -8.52 4.59
C ASP A 346 27.59 -8.45 5.66
N SER A 347 26.96 -9.59 5.95
CA SER A 347 25.89 -9.71 6.93
C SER A 347 26.35 -9.48 8.38
N LEU A 348 27.62 -9.72 8.67
CA LEU A 348 28.16 -9.48 10.01
C LEU A 348 28.20 -7.97 10.32
N SER A 349 28.59 -7.16 9.35
CA SER A 349 28.55 -5.69 9.46
C SER A 349 27.12 -5.17 9.68
N VAL A 350 26.13 -5.77 9.06
CA VAL A 350 24.70 -5.48 9.33
C VAL A 350 24.34 -5.85 10.76
N ALA A 351 24.73 -7.05 11.22
CA ALA A 351 24.44 -7.53 12.58
C ALA A 351 25.06 -6.63 13.67
N VAL A 352 26.32 -6.23 13.49
CA VAL A 352 27.02 -5.29 14.39
C VAL A 352 26.25 -3.96 14.45
N ARG A 353 25.76 -3.46 13.30
CA ARG A 353 25.01 -2.21 13.27
C ARG A 353 23.67 -2.31 14.00
N PHE A 354 22.98 -3.43 13.91
CA PHE A 354 21.78 -3.71 14.71
C PHE A 354 22.07 -3.68 16.21
N ASP A 355 23.20 -4.30 16.64
CA ASP A 355 23.61 -4.31 18.05
C ASP A 355 23.91 -2.89 18.56
N GLU A 356 24.62 -2.07 17.77
CA GLU A 356 24.89 -0.67 18.09
C GLU A 356 23.62 0.17 18.25
N LEU A 357 22.59 -0.12 17.46
CA LEU A 357 21.29 0.55 17.52
C LEU A 357 20.35 -0.04 18.58
N GLY A 358 20.75 -1.14 19.23
CA GLY A 358 19.93 -1.82 20.23
C GLY A 358 18.68 -2.49 19.66
N ILE A 359 18.69 -2.85 18.36
CA ILE A 359 17.54 -3.49 17.71
C ILE A 359 17.46 -4.96 18.15
N PRO A 360 16.33 -5.41 18.73
CA PRO A 360 16.12 -6.80 19.13
C PRO A 360 16.25 -7.78 17.95
N GLU A 361 16.75 -8.98 18.20
CA GLU A 361 17.04 -9.97 17.16
C GLU A 361 15.79 -10.41 16.39
N ASP A 362 14.65 -10.54 17.08
CA ASP A 362 13.36 -10.90 16.52
C ASP A 362 12.74 -9.83 15.59
N LYS A 363 13.31 -8.63 15.59
CA LYS A 363 12.90 -7.53 14.70
C LYS A 363 13.82 -7.32 13.51
N ARG A 364 14.98 -7.96 13.45
CA ARG A 364 16.01 -7.74 12.45
C ARG A 364 15.68 -8.42 11.14
N VAL A 365 15.96 -7.74 10.04
CA VAL A 365 15.80 -8.22 8.66
C VAL A 365 17.11 -8.04 7.93
N TYR A 366 17.49 -9.05 7.15
CA TYR A 366 18.71 -9.05 6.37
C TYR A 366 18.36 -9.26 4.89
N TYR A 367 18.80 -8.38 4.02
CA TYR A 367 18.64 -8.48 2.58
C TYR A 367 19.98 -8.68 1.91
N PHE A 368 20.03 -9.56 0.94
CA PHE A 368 21.18 -9.72 0.06
C PHE A 368 20.78 -9.41 -1.38
N TYR A 369 21.45 -8.44 -1.97
CA TYR A 369 21.24 -8.03 -3.35
C TYR A 369 22.42 -8.50 -4.21
N GLU A 370 22.16 -9.40 -5.18
CA GLU A 370 23.14 -9.75 -6.21
C GLU A 370 23.21 -8.63 -7.25
N ASN A 371 24.40 -8.09 -7.43
CA ASN A 371 24.66 -7.19 -8.55
C ASN A 371 25.23 -7.98 -9.74
N ASP A 372 24.69 -7.77 -10.95
CA ASP A 372 25.13 -8.41 -12.19
C ASP A 372 26.66 -8.21 -12.41
N GLY A 373 27.45 -9.15 -11.90
CA GLY A 373 28.89 -9.26 -12.19
C GLY A 373 29.85 -8.44 -11.32
N ARG A 374 29.41 -7.78 -10.21
CA ARG A 374 30.27 -6.96 -9.35
C ARG A 374 30.29 -7.35 -7.86
N GLY A 375 29.79 -8.52 -7.53
CA GLY A 375 29.59 -8.90 -6.13
C GLY A 375 28.31 -8.29 -5.55
N GLY A 376 27.64 -9.01 -4.66
CA GLY A 376 26.44 -8.53 -3.98
C GLY A 376 26.76 -7.56 -2.82
N HIS A 377 25.72 -6.92 -2.30
CA HIS A 377 25.80 -6.17 -1.05
C HIS A 377 24.67 -6.60 -0.11
N TRP A 378 24.85 -6.32 1.17
CA TRP A 378 23.88 -6.58 2.21
C TRP A 378 23.21 -5.27 2.64
N GLU A 379 21.95 -5.35 2.99
CA GLU A 379 21.21 -4.28 3.65
C GLU A 379 20.52 -4.85 4.89
N GLY A 380 20.22 -4.00 5.84
CA GLY A 380 19.47 -4.36 7.04
C GLY A 380 18.26 -3.44 7.19
N SER A 381 17.15 -4.00 7.62
CA SER A 381 16.01 -3.25 8.13
C SER A 381 15.49 -3.86 9.43
N TYR A 382 14.65 -3.15 10.15
CA TYR A 382 13.96 -3.70 11.30
C TYR A 382 12.48 -3.34 11.28
N VAL A 383 11.69 -4.22 11.84
CA VAL A 383 10.24 -4.04 11.90
C VAL A 383 9.89 -3.07 13.02
N THR A 384 9.23 -1.97 12.67
CA THR A 384 8.85 -0.90 13.60
C THR A 384 7.68 -1.29 14.51
N GLY A 385 6.87 -2.28 14.10
CA GLY A 385 5.59 -2.65 14.73
C GLY A 385 4.40 -1.97 14.06
N GLY A 386 4.64 -1.16 13.03
CA GLY A 386 3.65 -0.66 12.11
C GLY A 386 3.40 -1.63 10.95
N TYR A 387 2.51 -1.26 10.08
CA TYR A 387 2.17 -1.99 8.86
C TYR A 387 1.63 -1.05 7.80
N MET A 388 1.76 -1.45 6.54
CA MET A 388 1.42 -0.60 5.41
C MET A 388 0.63 -1.34 4.33
N ALA A 389 -0.27 -0.60 3.69
CA ALA A 389 -0.87 -0.98 2.42
C ALA A 389 -0.15 -0.24 1.29
N VAL A 390 0.19 -0.96 0.21
CA VAL A 390 0.97 -0.41 -0.90
C VAL A 390 0.30 -0.69 -2.23
N GLY A 391 0.25 0.32 -3.09
CA GLY A 391 -0.24 0.24 -4.46
C GLY A 391 0.77 0.80 -5.46
N ILE A 392 0.73 0.30 -6.69
CA ILE A 392 1.56 0.84 -7.77
C ILE A 392 1.33 2.35 -7.91
N LEU A 393 2.30 3.03 -8.49
CA LEU A 393 2.37 4.48 -8.65
C LEU A 393 2.49 5.25 -7.31
N GLY A 394 2.79 4.56 -6.18
CA GLY A 394 3.04 5.21 -4.89
C GLY A 394 1.78 5.51 -4.09
N GLN A 395 0.79 4.62 -4.12
CA GLN A 395 -0.36 4.69 -3.22
C GLN A 395 -0.01 3.99 -1.91
N THR A 396 -0.15 4.65 -0.76
CA THR A 396 0.19 4.05 0.53
C THR A 396 -0.76 4.46 1.65
N ILE A 397 -0.94 3.53 2.60
CA ILE A 397 -1.45 3.82 3.94
C ILE A 397 -0.43 3.22 4.90
N HIS A 398 0.16 4.03 5.77
CA HIS A 398 0.99 3.57 6.88
C HIS A 398 0.22 3.68 8.17
N VAL A 399 0.22 2.62 8.95
CA VAL A 399 -0.36 2.57 10.29
C VAL A 399 0.79 2.39 11.27
N LEU A 400 1.00 3.38 12.13
CA LEU A 400 2.15 3.50 13.02
C LEU A 400 1.69 3.51 14.48
N PRO A 401 1.43 2.33 15.09
CA PRO A 401 0.92 2.23 16.45
C PRO A 401 1.82 2.88 17.50
N GLN A 402 3.14 2.81 17.31
CA GLN A 402 4.14 3.39 18.21
C GLN A 402 4.02 4.92 18.32
N TYR A 403 3.46 5.58 17.29
CA TYR A 403 3.26 7.04 17.26
C TYR A 403 1.79 7.44 17.38
N ASN A 404 0.88 6.46 17.49
CA ASN A 404 -0.57 6.67 17.37
C ASN A 404 -0.91 7.49 16.12
N ALA A 405 -0.35 7.10 14.99
CA ALA A 405 -0.40 7.86 13.74
C ALA A 405 -0.80 7.02 12.53
N VAL A 406 -1.34 7.71 11.53
CA VAL A 406 -1.63 7.19 10.19
C VAL A 406 -1.08 8.17 9.16
N ILE A 407 -0.43 7.66 8.14
CA ILE A 407 0.04 8.44 7.01
C ILE A 407 -0.56 7.87 5.73
N VAL A 408 -1.13 8.73 4.91
CA VAL A 408 -1.61 8.38 3.57
C VAL A 408 -0.84 9.20 2.55
N GLY A 409 -0.24 8.52 1.59
CA GLY A 409 0.41 9.14 0.43
C GLY A 409 -0.23 8.64 -0.86
N LEU A 410 -0.59 9.56 -1.77
CA LEU A 410 -1.07 9.23 -3.11
C LEU A 410 -0.18 9.93 -4.14
N SER A 411 0.18 9.21 -5.21
CA SER A 411 1.14 9.67 -6.22
C SER A 411 0.73 9.21 -7.62
N GLU A 412 1.23 9.91 -8.65
CA GLU A 412 1.01 9.56 -10.08
C GLU A 412 2.07 8.62 -10.65
N HIS A 413 3.25 8.55 -10.03
CA HIS A 413 4.38 7.77 -10.55
C HIS A 413 5.07 7.01 -9.41
N SER A 414 5.71 5.91 -9.74
CA SER A 414 6.32 4.94 -8.83
C SER A 414 7.55 5.41 -8.04
N SER A 415 7.74 6.68 -7.90
CA SER A 415 8.77 7.26 -7.04
C SER A 415 8.20 7.73 -5.70
N PHE A 416 7.28 6.94 -5.10
CA PHE A 416 7.08 7.10 -3.67
C PHE A 416 8.36 6.58 -3.04
N ASP A 417 9.22 7.50 -2.66
CA ASP A 417 10.40 7.20 -1.87
C ASP A 417 9.90 6.82 -0.47
N ASP A 418 10.15 5.58 -0.04
CA ASP A 418 9.82 5.12 1.31
C ASP A 418 10.46 6.04 2.36
N ASN A 419 11.53 6.74 2.00
CA ASN A 419 12.14 7.80 2.81
C ASN A 419 11.20 8.98 3.10
N ILE A 420 10.13 9.22 2.31
CA ILE A 420 9.14 10.24 2.67
C ILE A 420 8.42 9.83 3.94
N VAL A 421 8.06 8.58 4.09
CA VAL A 421 7.39 8.07 5.29
C VAL A 421 8.32 8.17 6.48
N ALA A 422 9.58 7.76 6.34
CA ALA A 422 10.59 7.94 7.37
C ALA A 422 10.78 9.43 7.75
N ASN A 423 10.64 10.34 6.80
CA ASN A 423 10.65 11.79 7.05
C ASN A 423 9.38 12.32 7.70
N PHE A 424 8.26 11.57 7.61
CA PHE A 424 7.00 11.88 8.30
C PHE A 424 6.90 11.22 9.67
N GLU A 425 7.83 10.35 10.04
CA GLU A 425 7.87 9.83 11.39
C GLU A 425 7.76 10.98 12.38
N VAL A 426 6.82 10.84 13.29
CA VAL A 426 6.43 11.90 14.23
C VAL A 426 7.51 12.05 15.29
N TYR A 427 8.67 12.54 14.89
CA TYR A 427 9.71 12.92 15.82
C TYR A 427 9.27 14.14 16.64
N PRO A 428 9.74 14.25 17.88
CA PRO A 428 9.46 15.43 18.68
C PRO A 428 9.90 16.70 17.93
N ASN A 429 9.01 17.67 17.94
CA ASN A 429 9.09 18.94 17.24
C ASN A 429 10.47 19.61 17.37
N LEU A 430 11.25 19.62 16.30
CA LEU A 430 12.41 20.50 16.16
C LEU A 430 11.94 21.79 15.48
N SER A 431 12.12 22.92 16.14
CA SER A 431 11.93 24.26 15.55
C SER A 431 13.27 24.83 15.08
N TRP A 432 13.25 25.85 14.22
CA TRP A 432 14.46 26.59 13.88
C TRP A 432 15.16 27.21 15.10
N SER A 433 14.40 27.52 16.17
CA SER A 433 14.97 27.97 17.43
C SER A 433 15.77 26.87 18.12
N ASP A 434 15.30 25.63 18.09
CA ASP A 434 16.01 24.49 18.69
C ASP A 434 17.28 24.14 17.91
N VAL A 435 17.25 24.24 16.58
CA VAL A 435 18.43 24.05 15.73
C VAL A 435 19.47 25.11 16.02
N ARG A 436 19.10 26.39 16.02
CA ARG A 436 20.01 27.50 16.34
C ARG A 436 20.62 27.38 17.75
N LYS A 437 19.82 26.89 18.71
CA LYS A 437 20.33 26.65 20.06
C LYS A 437 21.36 25.53 20.09
N LYS A 438 21.12 24.41 19.38
CA LYS A 438 22.09 23.33 19.27
C LYS A 438 23.36 23.73 18.51
N GLU A 439 23.25 24.59 17.51
CA GLU A 439 24.40 25.11 16.77
C GLU A 439 25.23 26.07 17.62
N SER A 440 24.60 26.95 18.43
CA SER A 440 25.31 27.80 19.40
C SER A 440 26.00 26.98 20.49
N GLU A 441 25.32 25.97 21.06
CA GLU A 441 25.91 25.07 22.06
C GLU A 441 27.10 24.26 21.50
N LYS A 442 27.08 23.91 20.20
CA LYS A 442 28.23 23.26 19.55
C LYS A 442 29.39 24.22 19.32
N ALA A 443 29.12 25.46 18.95
CA ALA A 443 30.12 26.49 18.77
C ALA A 443 30.80 26.81 20.11
N ASP A 444 30.03 27.01 21.16
CA ASP A 444 30.55 27.26 22.52
C ASP A 444 31.42 26.10 23.05
N ASN A 445 31.01 24.85 22.80
CA ASN A 445 31.80 23.66 23.18
C ASN A 445 33.08 23.48 22.30
N ALA A 446 33.08 23.97 21.07
CA ALA A 446 34.29 23.95 20.22
C ALA A 446 35.33 24.98 20.68
N ASP A 447 34.87 26.16 21.10
CA ASP A 447 35.74 27.22 21.65
C ASP A 447 36.30 26.84 23.04
N GLU A 448 35.56 26.10 23.87
CA GLU A 448 36.09 25.61 25.16
C GLU A 448 37.15 24.51 24.97
N ASN A 449 37.05 23.66 23.95
CA ASN A 449 38.05 22.63 23.67
C ASN A 449 39.33 23.22 23.05
N ASP A 450 39.22 24.27 22.25
CA ASP A 450 40.40 24.95 21.67
C ASP A 450 41.17 25.77 22.72
N SER A 451 40.50 26.26 23.76
CA SER A 451 41.08 27.02 24.85
C SER A 451 41.84 26.16 25.89
N THR A 452 41.65 24.80 25.87
CA THR A 452 42.32 23.87 26.77
C THR A 452 43.60 23.24 26.21
N GLU A 453 43.85 23.33 24.91
CA GLU A 453 45.11 22.84 24.29
C GLU A 453 46.29 23.84 24.32
N ASP A 454 46.05 25.12 24.64
CA ASP A 454 47.10 26.15 24.61
C ASP A 454 47.70 26.50 26.01
N SER A 455 47.45 25.66 27.04
CA SER A 455 48.02 25.84 28.39
C SER A 455 48.89 24.66 28.85
N GLY A 456 49.74 24.15 27.97
CA GLY A 456 50.69 23.11 28.25
C GLY A 456 52.09 23.42 27.69
N ASP A 457 52.78 24.33 28.36
CA ASP A 457 54.26 24.42 28.35
C ASP A 457 54.82 24.67 29.74
#